data_132af7e03b412d16d443e9d601696e39
#
_entry.id   132af7e03b412d16d443e9d601696e39
#
_cell.length_a   1.000
_cell.length_b   1.000
_cell.length_c   1.000
_cell.angle_alpha   90.00
_cell.angle_beta   90.00
_cell.angle_gamma   90.00
#
_symmetry.space_group_name_H-M   'P 1'
#
loop_
_entity.id
_entity.type
_entity.pdbx_description
1 polymer ?
#
loop_
_entity_poly.entity_id
_entity_poly.type
_entity_poly.pdbx_seq_one_letter_code
_entity_poly.pdbx_strand_id
1 'polypeptide(L)'
;MSTPTSLELPEGTRPTTVETARGSFAALDAMPDAGPCELGSALLIPGYTGSKEDFIAILGQLAAAGRRVVAIDLRGQYQTEGADDPGGYDLAELGADVTAVAEATEASHLLGHSFGGLVARAAVLDGYSPASLTLLSSGPAALPGARAEELHRLLNYLDGTPTADLKGKVAEMWYGSMKRQAVKAGADAPVVAFLEERMLANNPTGLITMANQLLKAEDRTDQLAARSVPTFVLYGEDDNAWPTTEQRDMAARLNAERTCIPGAAHNPNVEAPATTAHALTKFWNAAEA
;
A
#
# COMPACT_ATOMS: atom_id res chain seq x y z
N MET A 1 7.01 9.02 0.68
CA MET A 1 5.88 8.85 1.64
C MET A 1 4.64 9.41 0.97
N SER A 2 3.57 8.64 0.93
CA SER A 2 2.28 9.12 0.44
C SER A 2 1.73 10.21 1.35
N THR A 3 1.07 11.21 0.78
CA THR A 3 0.57 12.37 1.52
C THR A 3 -0.89 12.56 1.12
N PRO A 4 -1.86 12.16 1.97
CA PRO A 4 -3.27 12.38 1.68
C PRO A 4 -3.57 13.88 1.55
N THR A 5 -4.52 14.22 0.68
CA THR A 5 -4.97 15.61 0.49
C THR A 5 -5.99 16.07 1.51
N SER A 6 -6.63 15.12 2.19
CA SER A 6 -7.58 15.34 3.28
C SER A 6 -7.55 14.14 4.23
N LEU A 7 -7.87 14.39 5.49
CA LEU A 7 -8.07 13.36 6.52
C LEU A 7 -9.56 13.18 6.85
N GLU A 8 -10.43 13.93 6.18
CA GLU A 8 -11.87 13.80 6.33
C GLU A 8 -12.34 12.48 5.72
N LEU A 9 -13.02 11.66 6.54
CA LEU A 9 -13.54 10.38 6.08
C LEU A 9 -14.79 10.59 5.22
N PRO A 10 -14.88 9.92 4.06
CA PRO A 10 -16.10 9.91 3.26
C PRO A 10 -17.28 9.32 4.05
N GLU A 11 -18.50 9.73 3.70
CA GLU A 11 -19.72 9.14 4.24
C GLU A 11 -19.71 7.61 4.07
N GLY A 12 -20.23 6.86 5.04
CA GLY A 12 -20.18 5.40 5.04
C GLY A 12 -18.82 4.79 5.40
N THR A 13 -17.77 5.61 5.61
CA THR A 13 -16.45 5.14 6.01
C THR A 13 -16.24 5.30 7.51
N ARG A 14 -15.74 4.25 8.17
CA ARG A 14 -15.45 4.26 9.61
C ARG A 14 -14.11 3.62 9.93
N PRO A 15 -13.40 4.10 10.96
CA PRO A 15 -12.26 3.40 11.53
C PRO A 15 -12.75 2.09 12.16
N THR A 16 -11.97 1.04 12.01
CA THR A 16 -12.23 -0.28 12.59
C THR A 16 -10.93 -1.02 12.86
N THR A 17 -11.03 -2.17 13.52
CA THR A 17 -9.94 -3.13 13.69
C THR A 17 -10.37 -4.45 13.09
N VAL A 18 -9.52 -5.05 12.27
CA VAL A 18 -9.74 -6.40 11.73
C VAL A 18 -8.97 -7.38 12.60
N GLU A 19 -9.72 -8.18 13.35
CA GLU A 19 -9.17 -9.23 14.20
C GLU A 19 -8.90 -10.49 13.38
N THR A 20 -7.69 -11.04 13.49
CA THR A 20 -7.26 -12.26 12.79
C THR A 20 -6.46 -13.18 13.72
N ALA A 21 -6.22 -14.42 13.30
CA ALA A 21 -5.33 -15.32 14.02
C ALA A 21 -3.85 -14.84 14.05
N ARG A 22 -3.51 -13.84 13.21
CA ARG A 22 -2.14 -13.28 13.11
C ARG A 22 -1.97 -11.94 13.82
N GLY A 23 -3.03 -11.40 14.42
CA GLY A 23 -3.07 -10.15 15.15
C GLY A 23 -4.21 -9.25 14.70
N SER A 24 -4.24 -8.05 15.27
CA SER A 24 -5.24 -7.01 15.05
C SER A 24 -4.68 -5.96 14.09
N PHE A 25 -5.42 -5.64 13.04
CA PHE A 25 -5.01 -4.68 12.00
C PHE A 25 -5.93 -3.47 11.99
N ALA A 26 -5.38 -2.28 12.18
CA ALA A 26 -6.12 -1.04 12.07
C ALA A 26 -6.58 -0.83 10.61
N ALA A 27 -7.85 -0.45 10.43
CA ALA A 27 -8.47 -0.35 9.13
C ALA A 27 -9.42 0.85 9.01
N LEU A 28 -9.70 1.26 7.77
CA LEU A 28 -10.87 2.03 7.35
C LEU A 28 -11.79 1.10 6.58
N ASP A 29 -13.06 1.02 6.98
CA ASP A 29 -14.10 0.20 6.36
C ASP A 29 -15.13 1.12 5.72
N ALA A 30 -15.16 1.16 4.39
CA ALA A 30 -16.08 1.95 3.59
C ALA A 30 -17.19 1.05 3.03
N MET A 31 -18.44 1.36 3.36
CA MET A 31 -19.62 0.61 2.96
C MET A 31 -20.44 1.40 1.92
N PRO A 32 -21.08 0.71 0.96
CA PRO A 32 -22.07 1.34 0.09
C PRO A 32 -23.24 1.93 0.89
N ASP A 33 -23.78 3.06 0.41
CA ASP A 33 -24.89 3.76 1.09
C ASP A 33 -26.23 3.01 1.01
N ALA A 34 -26.40 2.12 0.03
CA ALA A 34 -27.70 1.47 -0.25
C ALA A 34 -27.58 -0.05 -0.35
N GLY A 35 -28.20 -0.74 0.64
CA GLY A 35 -28.49 -2.17 0.54
C GLY A 35 -27.32 -3.11 0.80
N PRO A 36 -27.54 -4.41 0.62
CA PRO A 36 -26.48 -5.41 0.73
C PRO A 36 -25.44 -5.19 -0.37
N CYS A 37 -24.17 -5.37 -0.03
CA CYS A 37 -23.06 -5.34 -0.98
C CYS A 37 -23.15 -6.61 -1.86
N GLU A 38 -23.63 -6.46 -3.10
CA GLU A 38 -23.75 -7.60 -4.05
C GLU A 38 -22.43 -7.87 -4.78
N LEU A 39 -21.52 -6.89 -4.79
CA LEU A 39 -20.20 -7.00 -5.41
C LEU A 39 -19.16 -7.50 -4.39
N GLY A 40 -18.17 -8.21 -4.87
CA GLY A 40 -17.06 -8.68 -4.04
C GLY A 40 -16.31 -7.53 -3.37
N SER A 41 -15.93 -7.67 -2.10
CA SER A 41 -15.22 -6.65 -1.35
C SER A 41 -13.76 -6.51 -1.80
N ALA A 42 -13.15 -5.34 -1.56
CA ALA A 42 -11.76 -5.06 -1.90
C ALA A 42 -10.93 -4.73 -0.65
N LEU A 43 -9.71 -5.30 -0.56
CA LEU A 43 -8.72 -4.99 0.45
C LEU A 43 -7.60 -4.14 -0.17
N LEU A 44 -7.34 -2.97 0.42
CA LEU A 44 -6.32 -2.02 -0.02
C LEU A 44 -5.12 -2.03 0.95
N ILE A 45 -3.94 -2.27 0.39
CA ILE A 45 -2.69 -2.48 1.14
C ILE A 45 -1.74 -1.32 0.82
N PRO A 46 -1.30 -0.53 1.82
CA PRO A 46 -0.49 0.66 1.61
C PRO A 46 0.96 0.34 1.25
N GLY A 47 1.66 1.37 0.79
CA GLY A 47 3.09 1.32 0.53
C GLY A 47 3.94 1.44 1.79
N TYR A 48 5.26 1.43 1.61
CA TYR A 48 6.25 1.65 2.66
C TYR A 48 6.04 3.02 3.33
N THR A 49 6.00 3.05 4.65
CA THR A 49 5.67 4.22 5.48
C THR A 49 4.29 4.82 5.23
N GLY A 50 3.44 4.11 4.51
CA GLY A 50 2.05 4.48 4.27
C GLY A 50 1.12 4.01 5.38
N SER A 51 -0.17 4.25 5.18
CA SER A 51 -1.25 3.81 6.06
C SER A 51 -2.57 3.76 5.30
N LYS A 52 -3.61 3.25 5.94
CA LYS A 52 -4.97 3.20 5.40
C LYS A 52 -5.50 4.55 4.92
N GLU A 53 -5.01 5.65 5.49
CA GLU A 53 -5.39 7.02 5.11
C GLU A 53 -4.92 7.41 3.70
N ASP A 54 -3.93 6.71 3.14
CA ASP A 54 -3.48 6.95 1.78
C ASP A 54 -4.59 6.69 0.73
N PHE A 55 -5.64 5.98 1.12
CA PHE A 55 -6.76 5.62 0.25
C PHE A 55 -8.03 6.45 0.46
N ILE A 56 -8.08 7.37 1.44
CA ILE A 56 -9.28 8.15 1.77
C ILE A 56 -9.92 8.77 0.52
N ALA A 57 -9.13 9.32 -0.39
CA ALA A 57 -9.62 10.01 -1.57
C ALA A 57 -10.39 9.11 -2.57
N ILE A 58 -10.19 7.79 -2.51
CA ILE A 58 -10.88 6.83 -3.38
C ILE A 58 -11.93 5.98 -2.66
N LEU A 59 -11.90 5.88 -1.31
CA LEU A 59 -12.79 4.99 -0.55
C LEU A 59 -14.27 5.28 -0.83
N GLY A 60 -14.70 6.54 -0.71
CA GLY A 60 -16.10 6.92 -0.94
C GLY A 60 -16.56 6.67 -2.39
N GLN A 61 -15.67 6.88 -3.36
CA GLN A 61 -15.98 6.66 -4.77
C GLN A 61 -16.15 5.17 -5.09
N LEU A 62 -15.32 4.31 -4.49
CA LEU A 62 -15.40 2.86 -4.65
C LEU A 62 -16.63 2.30 -3.91
N ALA A 63 -16.95 2.83 -2.72
CA ALA A 63 -18.16 2.47 -1.98
C ALA A 63 -19.44 2.90 -2.73
N ALA A 64 -19.47 4.11 -3.28
CA ALA A 64 -20.59 4.59 -4.12
C ALA A 64 -20.80 3.76 -5.40
N ALA A 65 -19.76 3.05 -5.87
CA ALA A 65 -19.87 2.09 -6.97
C ALA A 65 -20.48 0.73 -6.54
N GLY A 66 -20.93 0.60 -5.27
CA GLY A 66 -21.63 -0.58 -4.76
C GLY A 66 -20.73 -1.63 -4.10
N ARG A 67 -19.48 -1.32 -3.77
CA ARG A 67 -18.49 -2.26 -3.26
C ARG A 67 -18.00 -1.89 -1.86
N ARG A 68 -18.01 -2.84 -0.91
CA ARG A 68 -17.31 -2.66 0.36
C ARG A 68 -15.80 -2.60 0.11
N VAL A 69 -15.13 -1.64 0.73
CA VAL A 69 -13.68 -1.44 0.61
C VAL A 69 -13.05 -1.31 1.98
N VAL A 70 -12.05 -2.13 2.26
CA VAL A 70 -11.28 -2.09 3.50
C VAL A 70 -9.85 -1.68 3.18
N ALA A 71 -9.37 -0.59 3.77
CA ALA A 71 -7.96 -0.18 3.72
C ALA A 71 -7.30 -0.42 5.07
N ILE A 72 -6.10 -0.99 5.09
CA ILE A 72 -5.40 -1.40 6.33
C ILE A 72 -4.08 -0.67 6.54
N ASP A 73 -3.60 -0.69 7.77
CA ASP A 73 -2.19 -0.49 8.08
C ASP A 73 -1.49 -1.86 8.11
N LEU A 74 -0.34 -1.98 7.45
CA LEU A 74 0.49 -3.18 7.56
C LEU A 74 1.07 -3.33 8.97
N ARG A 75 1.45 -4.53 9.37
CA ARG A 75 2.18 -4.81 10.61
C ARG A 75 3.30 -3.80 10.83
N GLY A 76 3.31 -3.15 12.00
CA GLY A 76 4.32 -2.17 12.38
C GLY A 76 4.24 -0.83 11.67
N GLN A 77 3.21 -0.60 10.85
CA GLN A 77 2.90 0.72 10.32
C GLN A 77 1.77 1.37 11.11
N TYR A 78 1.93 2.65 11.39
CA TYR A 78 1.01 3.57 12.05
C TYR A 78 0.29 2.96 13.26
N GLN A 79 -0.96 2.53 13.13
CA GLN A 79 -1.80 2.04 14.24
C GLN A 79 -1.84 0.50 14.35
N THR A 80 -1.21 -0.23 13.44
CA THR A 80 -1.08 -1.68 13.55
C THR A 80 0.21 -2.04 14.31
N GLU A 81 0.07 -2.82 15.37
CA GLU A 81 1.19 -3.24 16.22
C GLU A 81 2.27 -3.96 15.39
N GLY A 82 3.52 -3.70 15.75
CA GLY A 82 4.69 -4.31 15.12
C GLY A 82 5.23 -5.51 15.91
N ALA A 83 6.13 -6.25 15.27
CA ALA A 83 6.93 -7.29 15.88
C ALA A 83 8.33 -6.76 16.25
N ASP A 84 8.93 -7.29 17.28
CA ASP A 84 10.33 -6.99 17.63
C ASP A 84 11.31 -7.76 16.74
N ASP A 85 10.91 -8.96 16.30
CA ASP A 85 11.70 -9.80 15.40
C ASP A 85 11.65 -9.25 13.96
N PRO A 86 12.81 -8.95 13.34
CA PRO A 86 12.88 -8.56 11.94
C PRO A 86 12.20 -9.54 10.96
N GLY A 87 12.26 -10.85 11.25
CA GLY A 87 11.62 -11.87 10.41
C GLY A 87 10.12 -11.69 10.26
N GLY A 88 9.45 -11.07 11.25
CA GLY A 88 8.01 -10.73 11.17
C GLY A 88 7.64 -9.73 10.07
N TYR A 89 8.63 -9.14 9.39
CA TYR A 89 8.44 -8.18 8.29
C TYR A 89 8.95 -8.71 6.95
N ASP A 90 9.28 -9.99 6.85
CA ASP A 90 9.58 -10.60 5.56
C ASP A 90 8.33 -10.58 4.66
N LEU A 91 8.53 -10.49 3.33
CA LEU A 91 7.41 -10.43 2.39
C LEU A 91 6.46 -11.61 2.54
N ALA A 92 6.96 -12.80 2.90
CA ALA A 92 6.12 -13.97 3.16
C ALA A 92 5.23 -13.78 4.39
N GLU A 93 5.77 -13.25 5.48
CA GLU A 93 5.04 -13.00 6.73
C GLU A 93 4.00 -11.89 6.55
N LEU A 94 4.36 -10.78 5.89
CA LEU A 94 3.43 -9.71 5.56
C LEU A 94 2.36 -10.19 4.56
N GLY A 95 2.71 -11.06 3.63
CA GLY A 95 1.76 -11.71 2.71
C GLY A 95 0.77 -12.60 3.45
N ALA A 96 1.23 -13.37 4.43
CA ALA A 96 0.37 -14.19 5.29
C ALA A 96 -0.57 -13.31 6.15
N ASP A 97 -0.12 -12.15 6.62
CA ASP A 97 -0.97 -11.17 7.29
C ASP A 97 -2.08 -10.66 6.36
N VAL A 98 -1.73 -10.31 5.13
CA VAL A 98 -2.71 -9.88 4.12
C VAL A 98 -3.71 -10.98 3.81
N THR A 99 -3.28 -12.23 3.70
CA THR A 99 -4.18 -13.39 3.55
C THR A 99 -5.17 -13.47 4.71
N ALA A 100 -4.69 -13.42 5.96
CA ALA A 100 -5.56 -13.49 7.14
C ALA A 100 -6.57 -12.34 7.21
N VAL A 101 -6.15 -11.12 6.85
CA VAL A 101 -7.06 -9.96 6.79
C VAL A 101 -8.06 -10.11 5.65
N ALA A 102 -7.63 -10.57 4.48
CA ALA A 102 -8.50 -10.79 3.33
C ALA A 102 -9.59 -11.84 3.63
N GLU A 103 -9.22 -12.92 4.31
CA GLU A 103 -10.17 -13.95 4.77
C GLU A 103 -11.15 -13.38 5.81
N ALA A 104 -10.66 -12.62 6.80
CA ALA A 104 -11.50 -12.03 7.84
C ALA A 104 -12.47 -10.94 7.32
N THR A 105 -12.11 -10.29 6.22
CA THR A 105 -12.94 -9.25 5.57
C THR A 105 -13.72 -9.77 4.36
N GLU A 106 -13.56 -11.06 4.03
CA GLU A 106 -14.13 -11.70 2.84
C GLU A 106 -13.75 -10.94 1.54
N ALA A 107 -12.49 -10.48 1.47
CA ALA A 107 -12.03 -9.67 0.35
C ALA A 107 -11.85 -10.52 -0.92
N SER A 108 -12.62 -10.20 -1.95
CA SER A 108 -12.51 -10.81 -3.28
C SER A 108 -11.38 -10.20 -4.10
N HIS A 109 -11.07 -8.92 -3.90
CA HIS A 109 -10.05 -8.20 -4.65
C HIS A 109 -8.93 -7.72 -3.73
N LEU A 110 -7.68 -7.90 -4.15
CA LEU A 110 -6.53 -7.28 -3.51
C LEU A 110 -6.02 -6.10 -4.35
N LEU A 111 -5.72 -4.99 -3.70
CA LEU A 111 -4.96 -3.89 -4.28
C LEU A 111 -3.76 -3.60 -3.38
N GLY A 112 -2.55 -3.70 -3.94
CA GLY A 112 -1.34 -3.30 -3.25
C GLY A 112 -0.71 -2.07 -3.91
N HIS A 113 -0.53 -0.99 -3.14
CA HIS A 113 0.17 0.20 -3.60
C HIS A 113 1.66 0.09 -3.29
N SER A 114 2.52 0.32 -4.27
CA SER A 114 3.97 0.39 -4.06
C SER A 114 4.50 -0.88 -3.37
N PHE A 115 5.11 -0.77 -2.18
CA PHE A 115 5.54 -1.91 -1.36
C PHE A 115 4.38 -2.87 -1.07
N GLY A 116 3.17 -2.34 -0.83
CA GLY A 116 1.96 -3.17 -0.66
C GLY A 116 1.66 -4.08 -1.86
N GLY A 117 2.10 -3.70 -3.07
CA GLY A 117 2.01 -4.57 -4.24
C GLY A 117 2.94 -5.78 -4.17
N LEU A 118 4.16 -5.62 -3.60
CA LEU A 118 5.06 -6.75 -3.34
C LEU A 118 4.49 -7.68 -2.27
N VAL A 119 3.84 -7.11 -1.23
CA VAL A 119 3.18 -7.87 -0.16
C VAL A 119 1.95 -8.61 -0.69
N ALA A 120 1.07 -7.96 -1.46
CA ALA A 120 -0.09 -8.60 -2.07
C ALA A 120 0.31 -9.73 -3.04
N ARG A 121 1.39 -9.51 -3.81
CA ARG A 121 2.01 -10.54 -4.65
C ARG A 121 2.48 -11.73 -3.82
N ALA A 122 3.11 -11.49 -2.66
CA ALA A 122 3.57 -12.56 -1.79
C ALA A 122 2.40 -13.42 -1.27
N ALA A 123 1.27 -12.81 -0.87
CA ALA A 123 0.05 -13.52 -0.48
C ALA A 123 -0.45 -14.46 -1.60
N VAL A 124 -0.51 -13.97 -2.84
CA VAL A 124 -0.94 -14.78 -3.99
C VAL A 124 0.06 -15.90 -4.29
N LEU A 125 1.35 -15.63 -4.18
CA LEU A 125 2.39 -16.65 -4.41
C LEU A 125 2.38 -17.75 -3.34
N ASP A 126 1.96 -17.42 -2.12
CA ASP A 126 1.81 -18.37 -1.00
C ASP A 126 0.48 -19.15 -1.04
N GLY A 127 -0.39 -18.86 -1.99
CA GLY A 127 -1.59 -19.66 -2.27
C GLY A 127 -2.92 -18.96 -2.09
N TYR A 128 -2.95 -17.70 -1.62
CA TYR A 128 -4.20 -16.95 -1.62
C TYR A 128 -4.67 -16.70 -3.06
N SER A 129 -5.94 -16.96 -3.33
CA SER A 129 -6.51 -16.87 -4.68
C SER A 129 -7.68 -15.87 -4.72
N PRO A 130 -7.39 -14.57 -4.83
CA PRO A 130 -8.43 -13.55 -4.98
C PRO A 130 -9.08 -13.61 -6.36
N ALA A 131 -10.27 -13.05 -6.51
CA ALA A 131 -10.90 -12.84 -7.81
C ALA A 131 -10.05 -11.92 -8.71
N SER A 132 -9.29 -10.99 -8.12
CA SER A 132 -8.28 -10.22 -8.86
C SER A 132 -7.20 -9.63 -7.95
N LEU A 133 -6.04 -9.30 -8.56
CA LEU A 133 -4.95 -8.58 -7.96
C LEU A 133 -4.70 -7.27 -8.72
N THR A 134 -4.67 -6.13 -8.03
CA THR A 134 -4.23 -4.85 -8.58
C THR A 134 -2.86 -4.47 -8.02
N LEU A 135 -1.91 -4.23 -8.90
CA LEU A 135 -0.59 -3.68 -8.60
C LEU A 135 -0.60 -2.18 -8.94
N LEU A 136 -0.80 -1.35 -7.91
CA LEU A 136 -0.86 0.10 -8.04
C LEU A 136 0.53 0.70 -7.80
N SER A 137 1.14 1.31 -8.83
CA SER A 137 2.47 1.92 -8.76
C SER A 137 3.50 1.01 -8.10
N SER A 138 3.49 -0.28 -8.45
CA SER A 138 4.38 -1.31 -7.93
C SER A 138 5.16 -1.98 -9.06
N GLY A 139 6.39 -2.38 -8.78
CA GLY A 139 7.29 -2.95 -9.80
C GLY A 139 7.50 -4.46 -9.70
N PRO A 140 8.21 -5.04 -10.68
CA PRO A 140 8.48 -6.47 -10.72
C PRO A 140 9.46 -6.95 -9.65
N ALA A 141 10.40 -6.10 -9.26
CA ALA A 141 11.57 -6.44 -8.47
C ALA A 141 11.99 -5.31 -7.52
N ALA A 142 13.25 -5.32 -7.09
CA ALA A 142 13.84 -4.29 -6.24
C ALA A 142 13.60 -2.88 -6.79
N LEU A 143 13.40 -1.95 -5.86
CA LEU A 143 13.21 -0.53 -6.16
C LEU A 143 14.50 0.03 -6.80
N PRO A 144 14.45 0.63 -8.00
CA PRO A 144 15.64 1.16 -8.68
C PRO A 144 15.88 2.66 -8.41
N GLY A 145 17.01 3.17 -8.91
CA GLY A 145 17.28 4.58 -9.10
C GLY A 145 17.30 5.42 -7.82
N ALA A 146 16.85 6.67 -7.94
CA ALA A 146 16.94 7.67 -6.86
C ALA A 146 16.21 7.24 -5.58
N ARG A 147 15.11 6.52 -5.70
CA ARG A 147 14.36 5.99 -4.55
C ARG A 147 15.13 4.93 -3.79
N ALA A 148 15.85 4.04 -4.49
CA ALA A 148 16.75 3.09 -3.84
C ALA A 148 17.88 3.80 -3.10
N GLU A 149 18.45 4.87 -3.70
CA GLU A 149 19.48 5.69 -3.04
C GLU A 149 18.96 6.38 -1.77
N GLU A 150 17.71 6.86 -1.79
CA GLU A 150 17.05 7.40 -0.59
C GLU A 150 16.92 6.36 0.52
N LEU A 151 16.52 5.13 0.19
CA LEU A 151 16.46 4.03 1.16
C LEU A 151 17.84 3.63 1.67
N HIS A 152 18.86 3.58 0.83
CA HIS A 152 20.23 3.34 1.29
C HIS A 152 20.73 4.42 2.25
N ARG A 153 20.42 5.70 1.99
CA ARG A 153 20.76 6.79 2.93
C ARG A 153 20.03 6.64 4.26
N LEU A 154 18.75 6.26 4.23
CA LEU A 154 17.97 5.97 5.43
C LEU A 154 18.60 4.83 6.24
N LEU A 155 18.87 3.70 5.61
CA LEU A 155 19.47 2.54 6.27
C LEU A 155 20.84 2.87 6.85
N ASN A 156 21.70 3.55 6.09
CA ASN A 156 23.02 3.98 6.57
C ASN A 156 22.93 4.94 7.77
N TYR A 157 21.89 5.81 7.80
CA TYR A 157 21.67 6.72 8.93
C TYR A 157 21.25 5.99 10.21
N LEU A 158 20.50 4.89 10.05
CA LEU A 158 20.01 4.06 11.17
C LEU A 158 21.01 2.96 11.57
N ASP A 159 21.98 2.66 10.73
CA ASP A 159 22.95 1.58 10.95
C ASP A 159 23.75 1.79 12.25
N GLY A 160 23.99 0.68 12.97
CA GLY A 160 24.71 0.70 14.25
C GLY A 160 23.94 1.39 15.40
N THR A 161 22.74 1.86 15.19
CA THR A 161 21.92 2.46 16.25
C THR A 161 21.31 1.36 17.12
N PRO A 162 21.50 1.41 18.46
CA PRO A 162 20.82 0.49 19.36
C PRO A 162 19.30 0.54 19.20
N THR A 163 18.62 -0.60 19.30
CA THR A 163 17.17 -0.69 19.12
C THR A 163 16.40 0.30 20.02
N ALA A 164 16.85 0.49 21.26
CA ALA A 164 16.22 1.44 22.19
C ALA A 164 16.27 2.90 21.70
N ASP A 165 17.23 3.25 20.84
CA ASP A 165 17.46 4.61 20.37
C ASP A 165 16.86 4.86 18.96
N LEU A 166 16.44 3.80 18.25
CA LEU A 166 15.92 3.90 16.87
C LEU A 166 14.73 4.84 16.76
N LYS A 167 13.79 4.84 17.72
CA LYS A 167 12.65 5.79 17.70
C LYS A 167 13.12 7.23 17.76
N GLY A 168 14.15 7.52 18.57
CA GLY A 168 14.77 8.84 18.62
C GLY A 168 15.36 9.25 17.28
N LYS A 169 16.06 8.32 16.61
CA LYS A 169 16.64 8.55 15.29
C LYS A 169 15.58 8.82 14.21
N VAL A 170 14.47 8.08 14.22
CA VAL A 170 13.33 8.34 13.33
C VAL A 170 12.75 9.73 13.58
N ALA A 171 12.61 10.15 14.84
CA ALA A 171 12.17 11.51 15.18
C ALA A 171 13.16 12.58 14.69
N GLU A 172 14.47 12.38 14.84
CA GLU A 172 15.49 13.29 14.29
C GLU A 172 15.35 13.45 12.77
N MET A 173 15.09 12.38 12.03
CA MET A 173 14.87 12.43 10.59
C MET A 173 13.61 13.25 10.25
N TRP A 174 12.51 13.02 10.97
CA TRP A 174 11.29 13.78 10.76
C TRP A 174 11.52 15.27 10.94
N TYR A 175 12.00 15.68 12.11
CA TYR A 175 12.22 17.08 12.42
C TYR A 175 13.38 17.71 11.62
N GLY A 176 14.38 16.90 11.25
CA GLY A 176 15.53 17.35 10.47
C GLY A 176 15.19 17.77 9.03
N SER A 177 14.38 16.98 8.31
CA SER A 177 14.13 17.22 6.89
C SER A 177 12.72 16.90 6.41
N MET A 178 12.11 15.78 6.85
CA MET A 178 10.87 15.27 6.27
C MET A 178 9.69 16.24 6.48
N LYS A 179 9.56 16.83 7.67
CA LYS A 179 8.54 17.83 7.98
C LYS A 179 8.61 19.03 7.02
N ARG A 180 9.81 19.54 6.76
CA ARG A 180 10.00 20.66 5.81
C ARG A 180 9.65 20.26 4.38
N GLN A 181 9.95 19.03 3.99
CA GLN A 181 9.57 18.51 2.66
C GLN A 181 8.06 18.40 2.51
N ALA A 182 7.34 17.89 3.52
CA ALA A 182 5.88 17.83 3.52
C ALA A 182 5.24 19.23 3.36
N VAL A 183 5.70 20.21 4.14
CA VAL A 183 5.23 21.59 4.03
C VAL A 183 5.54 22.19 2.64
N LYS A 184 6.76 21.96 2.11
CA LYS A 184 7.14 22.42 0.76
C LYS A 184 6.31 21.76 -0.35
N ALA A 185 5.87 20.52 -0.14
CA ALA A 185 4.98 19.81 -1.06
C ALA A 185 3.51 20.28 -0.96
N GLY A 186 3.18 21.23 -0.08
CA GLY A 186 1.86 21.83 0.01
C GLY A 186 0.93 21.19 1.05
N ALA A 187 1.43 20.28 1.89
CA ALA A 187 0.64 19.71 2.98
C ALA A 187 0.24 20.81 3.98
N ASP A 188 -1.04 20.86 4.35
CA ASP A 188 -1.56 21.78 5.36
C ASP A 188 -1.18 21.32 6.78
N ALA A 189 -1.47 22.14 7.78
CA ALA A 189 -1.06 21.86 9.16
C ALA A 189 -1.67 20.57 9.74
N PRO A 190 -2.95 20.23 9.53
CA PRO A 190 -3.53 18.95 9.95
C PRO A 190 -2.85 17.75 9.28
N VAL A 191 -2.60 17.81 7.99
CA VAL A 191 -1.90 16.74 7.26
C VAL A 191 -0.45 16.60 7.74
N VAL A 192 0.27 17.70 7.99
CA VAL A 192 1.64 17.65 8.52
C VAL A 192 1.66 17.01 9.92
N ALA A 193 0.70 17.32 10.78
CA ALA A 193 0.57 16.71 12.11
C ALA A 193 0.30 15.19 12.01
N PHE A 194 -0.58 14.80 11.12
CA PHE A 194 -0.86 13.39 10.82
C PHE A 194 0.39 12.65 10.30
N LEU A 195 1.12 13.25 9.35
CA LEU A 195 2.34 12.65 8.81
C LEU A 195 3.42 12.47 9.89
N GLU A 196 3.49 13.42 10.84
CA GLU A 196 4.36 13.34 12.03
C GLU A 196 3.96 12.15 12.90
N GLU A 197 2.69 12.09 13.31
CA GLU A 197 2.17 11.00 14.13
C GLU A 197 2.40 9.64 13.47
N ARG A 198 2.04 9.50 12.20
CA ARG A 198 2.22 8.28 11.41
C ARG A 198 3.70 7.86 11.34
N MET A 199 4.60 8.80 11.05
CA MET A 199 6.03 8.47 10.94
C MET A 199 6.61 8.02 12.27
N LEU A 200 6.25 8.69 13.38
CA LEU A 200 6.77 8.38 14.71
C LEU A 200 6.16 7.10 15.31
N ALA A 201 4.97 6.71 14.86
CA ALA A 201 4.29 5.49 15.29
C ALA A 201 4.85 4.23 14.62
N ASN A 202 5.51 4.35 13.45
CA ASN A 202 6.09 3.19 12.78
C ASN A 202 7.06 2.42 13.72
N ASN A 203 6.98 1.09 13.69
CA ASN A 203 7.95 0.24 14.35
C ASN A 203 9.31 0.37 13.63
N PRO A 204 10.39 0.77 14.32
CA PRO A 204 11.70 0.99 13.67
C PRO A 204 12.29 -0.27 13.06
N THR A 205 12.09 -1.45 13.67
CA THR A 205 12.53 -2.74 13.12
C THR A 205 11.80 -3.01 11.80
N GLY A 206 10.49 -2.78 11.78
CA GLY A 206 9.68 -2.86 10.56
C GLY A 206 10.13 -1.88 9.48
N LEU A 207 10.41 -0.63 9.87
CA LEU A 207 10.90 0.39 8.94
C LEU A 207 12.20 -0.03 8.25
N ILE A 208 13.15 -0.56 8.99
CA ILE A 208 14.44 -1.04 8.46
C ILE A 208 14.25 -2.28 7.59
N THR A 209 13.47 -3.25 8.07
CA THR A 209 13.33 -4.54 7.36
C THR A 209 12.55 -4.36 6.05
N MET A 210 11.43 -3.63 6.05
CA MET A 210 10.67 -3.34 4.83
C MET A 210 11.50 -2.54 3.81
N ALA A 211 12.36 -1.60 4.25
CA ALA A 211 13.29 -0.90 3.34
C ALA A 211 14.27 -1.88 2.68
N ASN A 212 14.81 -2.83 3.46
CA ASN A 212 15.67 -3.88 2.93
C ASN A 212 14.93 -4.81 1.96
N GLN A 213 13.66 -5.15 2.22
CA GLN A 213 12.83 -5.92 1.28
C GLN A 213 12.65 -5.18 -0.04
N LEU A 214 12.37 -3.87 0.00
CA LEU A 214 12.28 -3.04 -1.21
C LEU A 214 13.58 -3.03 -2.03
N LEU A 215 14.73 -3.01 -1.37
CA LEU A 215 16.04 -2.98 -2.04
C LEU A 215 16.50 -4.34 -2.57
N LYS A 216 15.89 -5.44 -2.11
CA LYS A 216 16.33 -6.82 -2.40
C LYS A 216 15.26 -7.68 -3.04
N ALA A 217 14.06 -7.12 -3.30
CA ALA A 217 12.95 -7.88 -3.87
C ALA A 217 13.34 -8.54 -5.19
N GLU A 218 13.15 -9.85 -5.28
CA GLU A 218 13.38 -10.60 -6.51
C GLU A 218 12.25 -10.37 -7.51
N ASP A 219 12.59 -10.44 -8.81
CA ASP A 219 11.58 -10.49 -9.86
C ASP A 219 10.87 -11.85 -9.83
N ARG A 220 9.63 -11.84 -9.39
CA ARG A 220 8.77 -13.01 -9.31
C ARG A 220 7.57 -12.94 -10.27
N THR A 221 7.68 -12.12 -11.32
CA THR A 221 6.60 -11.88 -12.28
C THR A 221 6.14 -13.17 -12.95
N ASP A 222 7.05 -14.01 -13.41
CA ASP A 222 6.69 -15.26 -14.10
C ASP A 222 6.04 -16.28 -13.14
N GLN A 223 6.45 -16.28 -11.87
CA GLN A 223 5.80 -17.09 -10.83
C GLN A 223 4.37 -16.61 -10.56
N LEU A 224 4.14 -15.28 -10.55
CA LEU A 224 2.82 -14.71 -10.40
C LEU A 224 1.94 -15.00 -11.63
N ALA A 225 2.49 -14.89 -12.85
CA ALA A 225 1.77 -15.25 -14.08
C ALA A 225 1.25 -16.70 -14.05
N ALA A 226 2.04 -17.62 -13.48
CA ALA A 226 1.66 -19.04 -13.34
C ALA A 226 0.48 -19.27 -12.37
N ARG A 227 0.13 -18.27 -11.52
CA ARG A 227 -1.04 -18.36 -10.62
C ARG A 227 -2.37 -18.12 -11.31
N SER A 228 -2.36 -17.57 -12.53
CA SER A 228 -3.56 -17.31 -13.34
C SER A 228 -4.63 -16.45 -12.65
N VAL A 229 -4.22 -15.57 -11.71
CA VAL A 229 -5.11 -14.59 -11.09
C VAL A 229 -5.27 -13.39 -12.02
N PRO A 230 -6.51 -12.97 -12.36
CA PRO A 230 -6.75 -11.74 -13.09
C PRO A 230 -5.99 -10.58 -12.47
N THR A 231 -5.05 -10.00 -13.21
CA THR A 231 -4.14 -8.98 -12.67
C THR A 231 -4.31 -7.66 -13.41
N PHE A 232 -4.27 -6.56 -12.67
CA PHE A 232 -4.29 -5.19 -13.18
C PHE A 232 -3.05 -4.43 -12.75
N VAL A 233 -2.35 -3.81 -13.70
CA VAL A 233 -1.21 -2.94 -13.42
C VAL A 233 -1.61 -1.50 -13.69
N LEU A 234 -1.71 -0.71 -12.62
CA LEU A 234 -2.17 0.68 -12.64
C LEU A 234 -1.08 1.59 -12.09
N TYR A 235 -0.68 2.63 -12.83
CA TYR A 235 0.40 3.53 -12.41
C TYR A 235 0.24 4.93 -12.99
N GLY A 236 0.89 5.90 -12.36
CA GLY A 236 0.94 7.27 -12.87
C GLY A 236 1.95 7.42 -14.01
N GLU A 237 1.66 8.35 -14.93
CA GLU A 237 2.51 8.70 -16.07
C GLU A 237 3.92 9.14 -15.64
N ASP A 238 4.01 9.86 -14.51
CA ASP A 238 5.23 10.41 -13.94
C ASP A 238 5.71 9.60 -12.71
N ASP A 239 5.40 8.31 -12.64
CA ASP A 239 5.84 7.46 -11.52
C ASP A 239 7.36 7.48 -11.40
N ASN A 240 7.85 7.89 -10.23
CA ASN A 240 9.26 8.09 -9.94
C ASN A 240 9.86 7.03 -9.01
N ALA A 241 9.11 5.95 -8.71
CA ALA A 241 9.60 4.83 -7.91
C ALA A 241 10.09 3.69 -8.82
N TRP A 242 9.21 3.08 -9.59
CA TRP A 242 9.61 2.17 -10.65
C TRP A 242 9.39 2.83 -12.01
N PRO A 243 10.34 2.71 -12.95
CA PRO A 243 10.14 3.19 -14.32
C PRO A 243 8.84 2.65 -14.92
N THR A 244 8.08 3.52 -15.57
CA THR A 244 6.81 3.10 -16.21
C THR A 244 7.02 2.05 -17.31
N THR A 245 8.23 1.99 -17.89
CA THR A 245 8.64 0.92 -18.79
C THR A 245 8.69 -0.44 -18.12
N GLU A 246 9.22 -0.54 -16.89
CA GLU A 246 9.29 -1.80 -16.14
C GLU A 246 7.88 -2.26 -15.72
N GLN A 247 7.01 -1.32 -15.29
CA GLN A 247 5.63 -1.64 -14.95
C GLN A 247 4.83 -2.11 -16.18
N ARG A 248 5.07 -1.50 -17.34
CA ARG A 248 4.49 -1.94 -18.60
C ARG A 248 4.96 -3.33 -19.01
N ASP A 249 6.26 -3.60 -18.90
CA ASP A 249 6.85 -4.89 -19.27
C ASP A 249 6.39 -6.00 -18.29
N MET A 250 6.27 -5.68 -17.00
CA MET A 250 5.66 -6.56 -16.01
C MET A 250 4.20 -6.90 -16.39
N ALA A 251 3.40 -5.90 -16.76
CA ALA A 251 2.01 -6.13 -17.19
C ALA A 251 1.94 -7.05 -18.41
N ALA A 252 2.83 -6.88 -19.39
CA ALA A 252 2.88 -7.74 -20.57
C ALA A 252 3.24 -9.19 -20.20
N ARG A 253 4.22 -9.42 -19.32
CA ARG A 253 4.61 -10.76 -18.84
C ARG A 253 3.49 -11.43 -18.03
N LEU A 254 2.71 -10.64 -17.28
CA LEU A 254 1.54 -11.12 -16.53
C LEU A 254 0.31 -11.37 -17.42
N ASN A 255 0.34 -10.98 -18.69
CA ASN A 255 -0.86 -10.88 -19.52
C ASN A 255 -1.98 -10.06 -18.84
N ALA A 256 -1.58 -9.02 -18.11
CA ALA A 256 -2.46 -8.20 -17.28
C ALA A 256 -3.06 -7.02 -18.05
N GLU A 257 -4.29 -6.63 -17.68
CA GLU A 257 -4.83 -5.33 -18.05
C GLU A 257 -3.93 -4.24 -17.46
N ARG A 258 -3.81 -3.12 -18.17
CA ARG A 258 -2.91 -2.03 -17.77
C ARG A 258 -3.52 -0.67 -18.06
N THR A 259 -3.38 0.24 -17.09
CA THR A 259 -3.75 1.65 -17.26
C THR A 259 -2.64 2.56 -16.72
N CYS A 260 -2.25 3.55 -17.52
CA CYS A 260 -1.40 4.65 -17.12
C CYS A 260 -2.29 5.87 -16.84
N ILE A 261 -2.18 6.46 -15.65
CA ILE A 261 -2.99 7.63 -15.24
C ILE A 261 -2.24 8.91 -15.63
N PRO A 262 -2.77 9.70 -16.59
CA PRO A 262 -2.12 10.93 -17.03
C PRO A 262 -1.98 11.95 -15.90
N GLY A 263 -0.83 12.62 -15.82
CA GLY A 263 -0.53 13.67 -14.85
C GLY A 263 -0.41 13.22 -13.40
N ALA A 264 -0.47 11.92 -13.13
CA ALA A 264 -0.19 11.37 -11.81
C ALA A 264 1.24 10.81 -11.73
N ALA A 265 1.84 10.89 -10.55
CA ALA A 265 3.14 10.31 -10.25
C ALA A 265 2.97 8.98 -9.48
N HIS A 266 3.63 8.84 -8.33
CA HIS A 266 3.67 7.57 -7.58
C HIS A 266 2.38 7.24 -6.80
N ASN A 267 1.50 8.22 -6.59
CA ASN A 267 0.29 8.04 -5.76
C ASN A 267 -0.99 8.39 -6.56
N PRO A 268 -1.34 7.66 -7.63
CA PRO A 268 -2.54 7.97 -8.43
C PRO A 268 -3.84 7.98 -7.62
N ASN A 269 -3.91 7.17 -6.55
CA ASN A 269 -5.03 7.15 -5.59
C ASN A 269 -5.23 8.49 -4.84
N VAL A 270 -4.19 9.32 -4.75
CA VAL A 270 -4.22 10.65 -4.13
C VAL A 270 -4.23 11.76 -5.18
N GLU A 271 -3.41 11.60 -6.22
CA GLU A 271 -3.13 12.64 -7.23
C GLU A 271 -4.21 12.72 -8.32
N ALA A 272 -4.87 11.60 -8.63
CA ALA A 272 -5.95 11.50 -9.62
C ALA A 272 -7.05 10.53 -9.14
N PRO A 273 -7.69 10.79 -7.97
CA PRO A 273 -8.54 9.82 -7.30
C PRO A 273 -9.74 9.37 -8.14
N ALA A 274 -10.41 10.28 -8.85
CA ALA A 274 -11.58 9.93 -9.67
C ALA A 274 -11.23 9.00 -10.83
N THR A 275 -10.13 9.27 -11.53
CA THR A 275 -9.67 8.44 -12.64
C THR A 275 -9.20 7.07 -12.13
N THR A 276 -8.52 7.05 -11.00
CA THR A 276 -8.05 5.83 -10.35
C THR A 276 -9.22 4.95 -9.90
N ALA A 277 -10.19 5.52 -9.17
CA ALA A 277 -11.37 4.80 -8.71
C ALA A 277 -12.21 4.25 -9.88
N HIS A 278 -12.37 5.03 -10.94
CA HIS A 278 -13.07 4.57 -12.15
C HIS A 278 -12.37 3.37 -12.81
N ALA A 279 -11.05 3.43 -12.97
CA ALA A 279 -10.27 2.34 -13.56
C ALA A 279 -10.36 1.05 -12.71
N LEU A 280 -10.27 1.18 -11.39
CA LEU A 280 -10.40 0.07 -10.43
C LEU A 280 -11.80 -0.56 -10.52
N THR A 281 -12.85 0.24 -10.45
CA THR A 281 -14.25 -0.24 -10.54
C THR A 281 -14.50 -1.00 -11.83
N LYS A 282 -14.05 -0.44 -12.97
CA LYS A 282 -14.18 -1.09 -14.26
C LYS A 282 -13.51 -2.46 -14.30
N PHE A 283 -12.27 -2.54 -13.83
CA PHE A 283 -11.50 -3.78 -13.82
C PHE A 283 -12.12 -4.83 -12.88
N TRP A 284 -12.46 -4.46 -11.64
CA TRP A 284 -13.02 -5.39 -10.68
C TRP A 284 -14.38 -5.94 -11.13
N ASN A 285 -15.26 -5.10 -11.72
CA ASN A 285 -16.53 -5.55 -12.26
C ASN A 285 -16.33 -6.54 -13.42
N ALA A 286 -15.31 -6.34 -14.25
CA ALA A 286 -15.00 -7.27 -15.33
C ALA A 286 -14.41 -8.60 -14.82
N ALA A 287 -13.71 -8.59 -13.71
CA ALA A 287 -13.15 -9.79 -13.09
C ALA A 287 -14.21 -10.65 -12.38
N GLU A 288 -15.39 -10.09 -12.09
CA GLU A 288 -16.53 -10.79 -11.48
C GLU A 288 -17.56 -11.27 -12.51
N ALA A 289 -17.50 -10.81 -13.76
CA ALA A 289 -18.45 -11.15 -14.84
C ALA A 289 -18.12 -12.50 -15.50
#